data_6ac6d8641ac1e54f79b58f8b7df4e220
#
_entry.id   6ac6d8641ac1e54f79b58f8b7df4e220
#
_cell.length_a   1.000
_cell.length_b   1.000
_cell.length_c   1.000
_cell.angle_alpha   90.00
_cell.angle_beta   90.00
_cell.angle_gamma   90.00
#
_symmetry.space_group_name_H-M   'P 1'
#
loop_
_entity.id
_entity.type
_entity.pdbx_description
1 polymer ?
#
loop_
_entity_poly.entity_id
_entity_poly.type
_entity_poly.pdbx_seq_one_letter_code
_entity_poly.pdbx_strand_id
1 'polypeptide(L)'
;MKIGFVGLGNMGGRLASRLAGVGDLTVYDVYEPFREAFRDRARVAASIAEAGAGADVVGVCVRTGEQVRECADALLPAMQEGSMLMIHSTISPDLVLTLAQEGAARGVEVIDAPVTVTRYGVPDGPFVCTMIGAGETDTERVRPLLDAYATEAVHAGQLGAGMSLKIINNLVSLVQITVAEEAFRLAALAGVPAEALTRVTTQNGALTPTMKVIAARAGAPPADPETYNAREVQARNGVKDLALAEALAHTLDTPSAAASFAKGQYYHAYTANLPQARPASNQNPPR
;
A
#
# COMPACT_ATOMS: atom_id res chain seq x y z
N MET A 1 16.43 17.39 12.51
CA MET A 1 15.73 17.29 11.22
C MET A 1 14.27 17.70 11.42
N LYS A 2 13.76 18.60 10.60
CA LYS A 2 12.35 19.00 10.59
C LYS A 2 11.61 18.14 9.57
N ILE A 3 10.56 17.46 9.99
CA ILE A 3 9.85 16.49 9.18
C ILE A 3 8.41 16.94 9.00
N GLY A 4 7.96 17.09 7.75
CA GLY A 4 6.55 17.22 7.41
C GLY A 4 5.94 15.86 7.07
N PHE A 5 4.66 15.63 7.38
CA PHE A 5 3.97 14.43 6.94
C PHE A 5 2.51 14.71 6.60
N VAL A 6 2.09 14.36 5.38
CA VAL A 6 0.72 14.60 4.88
C VAL A 6 0.03 13.27 4.57
N GLY A 7 -1.17 13.11 5.12
CA GLY A 7 -1.94 11.89 5.01
C GLY A 7 -1.72 10.96 6.21
N LEU A 8 -2.67 10.96 7.16
CA LEU A 8 -2.60 10.25 8.45
C LEU A 8 -3.58 9.06 8.52
N GLY A 9 -4.03 8.58 7.39
CA GLY A 9 -4.86 7.38 7.32
C GLY A 9 -4.14 6.14 7.85
N ASN A 10 -4.71 4.95 7.63
CA ASN A 10 -4.22 3.68 8.19
C ASN A 10 -2.71 3.46 8.01
N MET A 11 -2.16 3.72 6.82
CA MET A 11 -0.72 3.56 6.57
C MET A 11 0.06 4.79 7.01
N GLY A 12 -0.33 5.98 6.55
CA GLY A 12 0.41 7.22 6.82
C GLY A 12 0.47 7.56 8.32
N GLY A 13 -0.62 7.36 9.06
CA GLY A 13 -0.61 7.56 10.53
C GLY A 13 0.37 6.64 11.26
N ARG A 14 0.52 5.40 10.81
CA ARG A 14 1.52 4.48 11.36
C ARG A 14 2.95 4.91 11.03
N LEU A 15 3.21 5.35 9.78
CA LEU A 15 4.52 5.89 9.39
C LEU A 15 4.86 7.15 10.20
N ALA A 16 3.96 8.12 10.23
CA ALA A 16 4.13 9.36 10.98
C ALA A 16 4.38 9.11 12.48
N SER A 17 3.68 8.13 13.08
CA SER A 17 3.89 7.76 14.49
C SER A 17 5.31 7.26 14.79
N ARG A 18 5.97 6.61 13.83
CA ARG A 18 7.37 6.18 13.98
C ARG A 18 8.36 7.35 13.82
N LEU A 19 7.97 8.36 13.04
CA LEU A 19 8.81 9.55 12.82
C LEU A 19 8.78 10.54 14.00
N ALA A 20 7.79 10.48 14.86
CA ALA A 20 7.69 11.35 16.04
C ALA A 20 8.89 11.28 17.00
N GLY A 21 9.68 10.19 16.95
CA GLY A 21 10.91 10.04 17.73
C GLY A 21 12.21 10.38 16.97
N VAL A 22 12.11 10.74 15.68
CA VAL A 22 13.29 10.97 14.81
C VAL A 22 13.66 12.44 14.72
N GLY A 23 12.67 13.33 14.75
CA GLY A 23 12.89 14.78 14.61
C GLY A 23 11.63 15.59 14.92
N ASP A 24 11.69 16.88 14.62
CA ASP A 24 10.57 17.81 14.82
C ASP A 24 9.48 17.52 13.77
N LEU A 25 8.47 16.76 14.16
CA LEU A 25 7.40 16.31 13.27
C LEU A 25 6.24 17.31 13.20
N THR A 26 5.87 17.70 11.99
CA THR A 26 4.64 18.46 11.68
C THR A 26 3.75 17.62 10.78
N VAL A 27 2.49 17.44 11.14
CA VAL A 27 1.56 16.55 10.43
C VAL A 27 0.33 17.29 9.92
N TYR A 28 -0.25 16.78 8.83
CA TYR A 28 -1.53 17.24 8.30
C TYR A 28 -2.34 16.10 7.68
N ASP A 29 -3.66 16.17 7.87
CA ASP A 29 -4.66 15.38 7.14
C ASP A 29 -5.91 16.23 6.97
N VAL A 30 -6.70 15.99 5.92
CA VAL A 30 -8.00 16.67 5.72
C VAL A 30 -9.03 16.24 6.77
N TYR A 31 -8.91 15.02 7.29
CA TYR A 31 -9.81 14.45 8.29
C TYR A 31 -9.36 14.79 9.71
N GLU A 32 -10.14 15.64 10.40
CA GLU A 32 -9.78 16.17 11.71
C GLU A 32 -9.48 15.09 12.77
N PRO A 33 -10.25 13.99 12.91
CA PRO A 33 -9.94 12.96 13.90
C PRO A 33 -8.55 12.33 13.73
N PHE A 34 -8.02 12.25 12.50
CA PHE A 34 -6.66 11.78 12.29
C PHE A 34 -5.62 12.79 12.79
N ARG A 35 -5.87 14.09 12.64
CA ARG A 35 -5.00 15.16 13.19
C ARG A 35 -5.00 15.16 14.71
N GLU A 36 -6.20 15.02 15.33
CA GLU A 36 -6.35 14.97 16.78
C GLU A 36 -5.50 13.89 17.44
N ALA A 37 -5.38 12.72 16.80
CA ALA A 37 -4.56 11.61 17.30
C ALA A 37 -3.06 11.93 17.41
N PHE A 38 -2.62 13.06 16.84
CA PHE A 38 -1.21 13.48 16.84
C PHE A 38 -0.91 14.67 17.74
N ARG A 39 -1.89 15.32 18.38
CA ARG A 39 -1.70 16.56 19.16
C ARG A 39 -0.63 16.46 20.25
N ASP A 40 -0.49 15.30 20.88
CA ASP A 40 0.45 15.08 21.99
C ASP A 40 1.86 14.65 21.53
N ARG A 41 2.05 14.42 20.22
CA ARG A 41 3.31 13.83 19.71
C ARG A 41 3.89 14.54 18.48
N ALA A 42 3.17 15.48 17.90
CA ALA A 42 3.59 16.24 16.73
C ALA A 42 2.90 17.60 16.67
N ARG A 43 3.50 18.55 15.96
CA ARG A 43 2.80 19.78 15.60
C ARG A 43 1.74 19.45 14.55
N VAL A 44 0.51 19.88 14.78
CA VAL A 44 -0.58 19.75 13.81
C VAL A 44 -0.65 21.03 12.98
N ALA A 45 -0.40 20.91 11.68
CA ALA A 45 -0.48 22.02 10.73
C ALA A 45 -1.95 22.36 10.39
N ALA A 46 -2.21 23.61 10.04
CA ALA A 46 -3.53 24.07 9.59
C ALA A 46 -3.76 23.81 8.09
N SER A 47 -2.70 23.55 7.31
CA SER A 47 -2.78 23.30 5.88
C SER A 47 -1.66 22.36 5.40
N ILE A 48 -1.80 21.82 4.18
CA ILE A 48 -0.74 21.05 3.51
C ILE A 48 0.53 21.89 3.38
N ALA A 49 0.41 23.14 2.93
CA ALA A 49 1.54 24.05 2.76
C ALA A 49 2.29 24.30 4.08
N GLU A 50 1.56 24.45 5.18
CA GLU A 50 2.19 24.64 6.50
C GLU A 50 2.94 23.38 6.97
N ALA A 51 2.49 22.19 6.61
CA ALA A 51 3.21 20.96 6.93
C ALA A 51 4.57 20.87 6.19
N GLY A 52 4.69 21.51 5.02
CA GLY A 52 5.93 21.57 4.24
C GLY A 52 6.84 22.75 4.60
N ALA A 53 6.29 23.79 5.23
CA ALA A 53 7.02 25.04 5.46
C ALA A 53 8.22 24.84 6.40
N GLY A 54 9.45 25.04 5.87
CA GLY A 54 10.70 24.90 6.60
C GLY A 54 11.04 23.44 7.00
N ALA A 55 10.37 22.44 6.43
CA ALA A 55 10.74 21.04 6.61
C ALA A 55 11.97 20.68 5.76
N ASP A 56 12.84 19.84 6.31
CA ASP A 56 13.98 19.25 5.58
C ASP A 56 13.51 18.13 4.67
N VAL A 57 12.51 17.35 5.14
CA VAL A 57 11.90 16.23 4.41
C VAL A 57 10.38 16.23 4.65
N VAL A 58 9.60 16.01 3.59
CA VAL A 58 8.13 15.86 3.68
C VAL A 58 7.71 14.50 3.13
N GLY A 59 7.04 13.69 3.93
CA GLY A 59 6.41 12.43 3.50
C GLY A 59 4.95 12.66 3.06
N VAL A 60 4.53 12.04 1.95
CA VAL A 60 3.13 12.06 1.49
C VAL A 60 2.61 10.63 1.38
N CYS A 61 1.51 10.33 2.12
CA CYS A 61 0.89 9.01 2.12
C CYS A 61 -0.65 9.12 2.03
N VAL A 62 -1.15 9.38 0.83
CA VAL A 62 -2.57 9.52 0.49
C VAL A 62 -3.02 8.40 -0.47
N ARG A 63 -4.30 8.34 -0.83
CA ARG A 63 -4.85 7.18 -1.54
C ARG A 63 -4.64 7.17 -3.05
N THR A 64 -4.70 8.34 -3.70
CA THR A 64 -4.72 8.41 -5.18
C THR A 64 -3.63 9.34 -5.72
N GLY A 65 -3.34 9.19 -7.03
CA GLY A 65 -2.39 10.06 -7.73
C GLY A 65 -2.86 11.52 -7.76
N GLU A 66 -4.17 11.75 -7.91
CA GLU A 66 -4.77 13.08 -7.87
C GLU A 66 -4.53 13.75 -6.52
N GLN A 67 -4.72 13.01 -5.41
CA GLN A 67 -4.43 13.53 -4.08
C GLN A 67 -2.94 13.81 -3.86
N VAL A 68 -2.05 12.98 -4.43
CA VAL A 68 -0.60 13.26 -4.40
C VAL A 68 -0.31 14.54 -5.19
N ARG A 69 -0.95 14.74 -6.36
CA ARG A 69 -0.81 15.95 -7.15
C ARG A 69 -1.26 17.20 -6.36
N GLU A 70 -2.45 17.14 -5.74
CA GLU A 70 -2.95 18.22 -4.88
C GLU A 70 -1.99 18.53 -3.71
N CYS A 71 -1.43 17.49 -3.08
CA CYS A 71 -0.43 17.68 -2.02
C CYS A 71 0.82 18.37 -2.57
N ALA A 72 1.35 17.93 -3.71
CA ALA A 72 2.55 18.49 -4.30
C ALA A 72 2.36 19.94 -4.76
N ASP A 73 1.19 20.29 -5.32
CA ASP A 73 0.84 21.66 -5.70
C ASP A 73 0.88 22.65 -4.52
N ALA A 74 0.52 22.17 -3.33
CA ALA A 74 0.58 22.98 -2.11
C ALA A 74 1.96 22.92 -1.42
N LEU A 75 2.67 21.79 -1.47
CA LEU A 75 3.94 21.57 -0.78
C LEU A 75 5.11 22.22 -1.51
N LEU A 76 5.28 21.95 -2.81
CA LEU A 76 6.46 22.39 -3.56
C LEU A 76 6.71 23.90 -3.50
N PRO A 77 5.68 24.80 -3.56
CA PRO A 77 5.90 26.23 -3.37
C PRO A 77 6.23 26.65 -1.93
N ALA A 78 5.90 25.83 -0.93
CA ALA A 78 6.10 26.12 0.49
C ALA A 78 7.39 25.50 1.05
N MET A 79 7.95 24.51 0.38
CA MET A 79 9.18 23.84 0.77
C MET A 79 10.41 24.71 0.43
N GLN A 80 11.44 24.56 1.23
CA GLN A 80 12.70 25.30 1.02
C GLN A 80 13.63 24.59 0.01
N GLU A 81 14.49 25.36 -0.63
CA GLU A 81 15.56 24.80 -1.47
C GLU A 81 16.44 23.83 -0.65
N GLY A 82 16.82 22.71 -1.27
CA GLY A 82 17.58 21.63 -0.63
C GLY A 82 16.74 20.68 0.21
N SER A 83 15.42 20.89 0.32
CA SER A 83 14.51 19.94 0.98
C SER A 83 14.11 18.79 0.06
N MET A 84 13.44 17.77 0.62
CA MET A 84 13.06 16.56 -0.10
C MET A 84 11.60 16.19 0.12
N LEU A 85 10.90 15.81 -0.96
CA LEU A 85 9.55 15.25 -0.96
C LEU A 85 9.62 13.73 -1.18
N MET A 86 9.16 12.94 -0.19
CA MET A 86 9.07 11.48 -0.24
C MET A 86 7.64 11.03 -0.56
N ILE A 87 7.44 10.28 -1.63
CA ILE A 87 6.12 9.78 -2.05
C ILE A 87 5.95 8.33 -1.60
N HIS A 88 5.15 8.09 -0.54
CA HIS A 88 4.81 6.76 -0.04
C HIS A 88 3.54 6.17 -0.69
N SER A 89 2.71 7.00 -1.30
CA SER A 89 1.49 6.61 -2.02
C SER A 89 1.82 5.80 -3.26
N THR A 90 1.03 4.77 -3.57
CA THR A 90 1.17 4.02 -4.82
C THR A 90 0.49 4.79 -5.97
N ILE A 91 1.30 5.33 -6.88
CA ILE A 91 0.91 6.15 -8.05
C ILE A 91 1.63 5.68 -9.31
N SER A 92 1.38 6.31 -10.47
CA SER A 92 2.15 5.99 -11.68
C SER A 92 3.59 6.49 -11.59
N PRO A 93 4.58 5.76 -12.15
CA PRO A 93 5.96 6.26 -12.25
C PRO A 93 6.05 7.59 -13.01
N ASP A 94 5.23 7.80 -14.04
CA ASP A 94 5.21 9.05 -14.82
C ASP A 94 4.84 10.26 -13.97
N LEU A 95 3.89 10.11 -13.02
CA LEU A 95 3.57 11.19 -12.10
C LEU A 95 4.74 11.50 -11.18
N VAL A 96 5.49 10.50 -10.71
CA VAL A 96 6.71 10.72 -9.92
C VAL A 96 7.71 11.55 -10.70
N LEU A 97 7.99 11.19 -11.95
CA LEU A 97 8.92 11.91 -12.83
C LEU A 97 8.47 13.36 -13.08
N THR A 98 7.18 13.57 -13.28
CA THR A 98 6.60 14.92 -13.44
C THR A 98 6.82 15.76 -12.18
N LEU A 99 6.51 15.20 -11.01
CA LEU A 99 6.71 15.89 -9.73
C LEU A 99 8.18 16.22 -9.45
N ALA A 100 9.08 15.34 -9.86
CA ALA A 100 10.51 15.57 -9.72
C ALA A 100 11.02 16.73 -10.60
N GLN A 101 10.53 16.86 -11.83
CA GLN A 101 10.85 18.00 -12.69
C GLN A 101 10.37 19.33 -12.08
N GLU A 102 9.16 19.33 -11.54
CA GLU A 102 8.58 20.51 -10.88
C GLU A 102 9.29 20.87 -9.56
N GLY A 103 9.69 19.83 -8.80
CA GLY A 103 10.51 19.99 -7.60
C GLY A 103 11.88 20.57 -7.90
N ALA A 104 12.57 20.00 -8.89
CA ALA A 104 13.90 20.46 -9.31
C ALA A 104 13.92 21.94 -9.74
N ALA A 105 12.84 22.43 -10.38
CA ALA A 105 12.69 23.84 -10.72
C ALA A 105 12.63 24.78 -9.48
N ARG A 106 12.48 24.19 -8.28
CA ARG A 106 12.42 24.90 -6.98
C ARG A 106 13.54 24.48 -6.02
N GLY A 107 14.50 23.69 -6.50
CA GLY A 107 15.55 23.13 -5.66
C GLY A 107 15.04 22.10 -4.62
N VAL A 108 13.84 21.50 -4.85
CA VAL A 108 13.27 20.45 -4.01
C VAL A 108 13.49 19.11 -4.71
N GLU A 109 14.13 18.17 -4.01
CA GLU A 109 14.28 16.81 -4.50
C GLU A 109 13.01 16.02 -4.29
N VAL A 110 12.70 15.13 -5.23
CA VAL A 110 11.54 14.21 -5.11
C VAL A 110 12.04 12.78 -5.26
N ILE A 111 11.64 11.92 -4.32
CA ILE A 111 11.93 10.49 -4.37
C ILE A 111 10.65 9.69 -4.20
N ASP A 112 10.60 8.52 -4.83
CA ASP A 112 9.54 7.55 -4.58
C ASP A 112 10.00 6.51 -3.56
N ALA A 113 9.18 6.37 -2.52
CA ALA A 113 9.44 5.50 -1.38
C ALA A 113 8.17 4.74 -0.94
N PRO A 114 7.46 4.09 -1.89
CA PRO A 114 6.25 3.34 -1.54
C PRO A 114 6.57 2.20 -0.59
N VAL A 115 5.55 1.82 0.20
CA VAL A 115 5.69 0.87 1.30
C VAL A 115 4.78 -0.34 1.14
N THR A 116 5.20 -1.48 1.70
CA THR A 116 4.36 -2.66 1.90
C THR A 116 4.53 -3.18 3.32
N VAL A 117 3.42 -3.59 3.97
CA VAL A 117 3.50 -4.18 5.30
C VAL A 117 4.28 -5.50 5.23
N THR A 118 5.23 -5.68 6.12
CA THR A 118 6.00 -6.91 6.23
C THR A 118 5.47 -7.82 7.34
N ARG A 119 5.63 -9.13 7.16
CA ARG A 119 5.38 -10.13 8.22
C ARG A 119 6.45 -10.12 9.33
N TYR A 120 7.54 -9.42 9.11
CA TYR A 120 8.66 -9.30 10.07
C TYR A 120 8.59 -8.01 10.89
N GLY A 121 7.46 -7.29 10.82
CA GLY A 121 7.25 -6.06 11.58
C GLY A 121 7.32 -6.29 13.10
N VAL A 122 7.90 -5.33 13.79
CA VAL A 122 8.02 -5.34 15.25
C VAL A 122 6.91 -4.46 15.84
N PRO A 123 6.22 -4.90 16.91
CA PRO A 123 5.30 -4.03 17.64
C PRO A 123 6.04 -2.75 18.05
N ASP A 124 5.41 -1.60 17.78
CA ASP A 124 5.95 -0.26 18.05
C ASP A 124 7.31 0.08 17.39
N GLY A 125 7.81 -0.77 16.50
CA GLY A 125 9.01 -0.60 15.71
C GLY A 125 8.75 -0.60 14.19
N PRO A 126 9.79 -0.86 13.39
CA PRO A 126 9.68 -1.00 11.94
C PRO A 126 8.67 -2.08 11.54
N PHE A 127 7.86 -1.81 10.52
CA PHE A 127 6.75 -2.70 10.13
C PHE A 127 6.48 -2.77 8.63
N VAL A 128 7.26 -2.06 7.81
CA VAL A 128 7.13 -2.10 6.35
C VAL A 128 8.45 -2.47 5.68
N CYS A 129 8.37 -2.96 4.46
CA CYS A 129 9.44 -2.89 3.49
C CYS A 129 9.19 -1.67 2.59
N THR A 130 10.21 -0.86 2.37
CA THR A 130 10.16 0.35 1.54
C THR A 130 10.96 0.12 0.27
N MET A 131 10.43 0.53 -0.87
CA MET A 131 11.08 0.40 -2.18
C MET A 131 11.50 1.80 -2.63
N ILE A 132 12.80 2.03 -2.78
CA ILE A 132 13.34 3.37 -3.03
C ILE A 132 13.71 3.53 -4.50
N GLY A 133 13.11 4.52 -5.16
CA GLY A 133 13.54 5.04 -6.45
C GLY A 133 14.21 6.40 -6.25
N ALA A 134 15.55 6.44 -6.24
CA ALA A 134 16.32 7.65 -6.00
C ALA A 134 17.81 7.42 -6.31
N GLY A 135 18.61 8.49 -6.29
CA GLY A 135 20.07 8.37 -6.21
C GLY A 135 20.54 7.77 -4.87
N GLU A 136 21.72 7.20 -4.84
CA GLU A 136 22.30 6.64 -3.61
C GLU A 136 22.44 7.70 -2.50
N THR A 137 22.91 8.89 -2.85
CA THR A 137 23.07 10.01 -1.91
C THR A 137 21.74 10.44 -1.28
N ASP A 138 20.67 10.46 -2.06
CA ASP A 138 19.34 10.85 -1.59
C ASP A 138 18.76 9.77 -0.65
N THR A 139 19.02 8.51 -0.96
CA THR A 139 18.64 7.40 -0.10
C THR A 139 19.33 7.50 1.27
N GLU A 140 20.62 7.83 1.32
CA GLU A 140 21.36 8.00 2.58
C GLU A 140 20.86 9.20 3.40
N ARG A 141 20.44 10.29 2.77
CA ARG A 141 19.86 11.45 3.49
C ARG A 141 18.61 11.10 4.28
N VAL A 142 17.78 10.19 3.77
CA VAL A 142 16.53 9.76 4.42
C VAL A 142 16.68 8.50 5.25
N ARG A 143 17.89 7.93 5.35
CA ARG A 143 18.16 6.72 6.12
C ARG A 143 17.58 6.77 7.55
N PRO A 144 17.75 7.85 8.33
CA PRO A 144 17.19 7.92 9.68
C PRO A 144 15.66 7.79 9.73
N LEU A 145 14.96 8.28 8.69
CA LEU A 145 13.51 8.14 8.57
C LEU A 145 13.15 6.69 8.21
N LEU A 146 13.87 6.12 7.23
CA LEU A 146 13.66 4.73 6.80
C LEU A 146 13.84 3.76 7.97
N ASP A 147 14.89 3.89 8.74
CA ASP A 147 15.22 3.03 9.88
C ASP A 147 14.14 3.07 10.98
N ALA A 148 13.38 4.16 11.08
CA ALA A 148 12.31 4.30 12.06
C ALA A 148 11.09 3.42 11.75
N TYR A 149 10.77 3.20 10.48
CA TYR A 149 9.56 2.48 10.10
C TYR A 149 9.77 1.29 9.17
N ALA A 150 10.91 1.18 8.48
CA ALA A 150 11.20 0.09 7.55
C ALA A 150 12.05 -1.00 8.20
N THR A 151 11.60 -2.26 8.11
CA THR A 151 12.42 -3.44 8.43
C THR A 151 13.48 -3.67 7.35
N GLU A 152 13.22 -3.15 6.15
CA GLU A 152 14.10 -3.22 5.00
C GLU A 152 13.79 -2.07 4.05
N ALA A 153 14.81 -1.40 3.55
CA ALA A 153 14.72 -0.41 2.49
C ALA A 153 15.45 -0.94 1.25
N VAL A 154 14.69 -1.31 0.24
CA VAL A 154 15.21 -1.86 -1.02
C VAL A 154 15.43 -0.72 -2.00
N HIS A 155 16.67 -0.45 -2.38
CA HIS A 155 16.99 0.44 -3.47
C HIS A 155 16.62 -0.23 -4.80
N ALA A 156 15.58 0.25 -5.45
CA ALA A 156 15.01 -0.35 -6.66
C ALA A 156 15.69 0.16 -7.94
N GLY A 157 16.42 1.26 -7.88
CA GLY A 157 17.06 1.93 -9.01
C GLY A 157 16.78 3.42 -9.05
N GLN A 158 16.83 3.99 -10.23
CA GLN A 158 16.57 5.42 -10.46
C GLN A 158 15.13 5.80 -10.08
N LEU A 159 14.87 7.10 -10.01
CA LEU A 159 13.55 7.67 -9.73
C LEU A 159 12.45 7.00 -10.56
N GLY A 160 11.33 6.62 -9.92
CA GLY A 160 10.23 5.85 -10.49
C GLY A 160 10.39 4.33 -10.42
N ALA A 161 11.61 3.81 -10.17
CA ALA A 161 11.85 2.37 -10.04
C ALA A 161 11.22 1.78 -8.77
N GLY A 162 11.22 2.51 -7.66
CA GLY A 162 10.53 2.12 -6.42
C GLY A 162 9.04 1.95 -6.64
N MET A 163 8.43 2.88 -7.36
CA MET A 163 7.00 2.82 -7.72
C MET A 163 6.70 1.66 -8.65
N SER A 164 7.53 1.44 -9.67
CA SER A 164 7.41 0.28 -10.56
C SER A 164 7.51 -1.04 -9.79
N LEU A 165 8.48 -1.17 -8.89
CA LEU A 165 8.63 -2.35 -8.03
C LEU A 165 7.41 -2.55 -7.12
N LYS A 166 6.86 -1.47 -6.55
CA LYS A 166 5.64 -1.53 -5.74
C LYS A 166 4.43 -2.02 -6.54
N ILE A 167 4.23 -1.52 -7.74
CA ILE A 167 3.13 -1.93 -8.64
C ILE A 167 3.27 -3.42 -8.98
N ILE A 168 4.47 -3.89 -9.31
CA ILE A 168 4.76 -5.30 -9.62
C ILE A 168 4.54 -6.18 -8.37
N ASN A 169 5.01 -5.75 -7.19
CA ASN A 169 4.76 -6.46 -5.93
C ASN A 169 3.25 -6.59 -5.65
N ASN A 170 2.49 -5.52 -5.88
CA ASN A 170 1.05 -5.54 -5.67
C ASN A 170 0.35 -6.45 -6.70
N LEU A 171 0.77 -6.45 -7.97
CA LEU A 171 0.27 -7.39 -8.97
C LEU A 171 0.39 -8.84 -8.47
N VAL A 172 1.57 -9.25 -8.00
CA VAL A 172 1.80 -10.60 -7.46
C VAL A 172 0.85 -10.91 -6.31
N SER A 173 0.74 -10.00 -5.33
CA SER A 173 -0.07 -10.20 -4.13
C SER A 173 -1.58 -10.23 -4.42
N LEU A 174 -2.06 -9.33 -5.29
CA LEU A 174 -3.49 -9.18 -5.56
C LEU A 174 -4.02 -10.32 -6.45
N VAL A 175 -3.21 -10.81 -7.41
CA VAL A 175 -3.55 -12.02 -8.18
C VAL A 175 -3.65 -13.23 -7.28
N GLN A 176 -2.74 -13.41 -6.33
CA GLN A 176 -2.79 -14.52 -5.36
C GLN A 176 -4.07 -14.51 -4.52
N ILE A 177 -4.52 -13.34 -4.06
CA ILE A 177 -5.78 -13.18 -3.32
C ILE A 177 -6.97 -13.59 -4.19
N THR A 178 -7.00 -13.15 -5.45
CA THR A 178 -8.08 -13.47 -6.39
C THR A 178 -8.17 -14.98 -6.63
N VAL A 179 -7.05 -15.63 -6.91
CA VAL A 179 -7.00 -17.09 -7.13
C VAL A 179 -7.37 -17.86 -5.87
N ALA A 180 -6.93 -17.42 -4.69
CA ALA A 180 -7.25 -18.07 -3.43
C ALA A 180 -8.77 -18.03 -3.15
N GLU A 181 -9.43 -16.88 -3.36
CA GLU A 181 -10.88 -16.79 -3.17
C GLU A 181 -11.62 -17.78 -4.07
N GLU A 182 -11.30 -17.80 -5.35
CA GLU A 182 -11.92 -18.72 -6.31
C GLU A 182 -11.72 -20.18 -5.90
N ALA A 183 -10.51 -20.57 -5.51
CA ALA A 183 -10.19 -21.93 -5.09
C ALA A 183 -10.98 -22.35 -3.84
N PHE A 184 -11.01 -21.51 -2.80
CA PHE A 184 -11.77 -21.81 -1.57
C PHE A 184 -13.28 -21.81 -1.78
N ARG A 185 -13.79 -20.94 -2.64
CA ARG A 185 -15.21 -20.92 -3.04
C ARG A 185 -15.59 -22.19 -3.81
N LEU A 186 -14.77 -22.61 -4.78
CA LEU A 186 -14.98 -23.87 -5.51
C LEU A 186 -14.94 -25.08 -4.58
N ALA A 187 -13.97 -25.15 -3.67
CA ALA A 187 -13.88 -26.22 -2.69
C ALA A 187 -15.16 -26.33 -1.85
N ALA A 188 -15.65 -25.20 -1.31
CA ALA A 188 -16.87 -25.16 -0.52
C ALA A 188 -18.09 -25.64 -1.33
N LEU A 189 -18.25 -25.21 -2.58
CA LEU A 189 -19.34 -25.63 -3.46
C LEU A 189 -19.26 -27.11 -3.87
N ALA A 190 -18.05 -27.66 -4.00
CA ALA A 190 -17.77 -29.05 -4.27
C ALA A 190 -17.91 -29.98 -3.02
N GLY A 191 -18.20 -29.39 -1.84
CA GLY A 191 -18.29 -30.14 -0.59
C GLY A 191 -16.92 -30.51 0.00
N VAL A 192 -15.83 -29.89 -0.47
CA VAL A 192 -14.48 -30.10 0.06
C VAL A 192 -14.26 -29.18 1.24
N PRO A 193 -13.92 -29.71 2.43
CA PRO A 193 -13.60 -28.87 3.59
C PRO A 193 -12.42 -27.93 3.32
N ALA A 194 -12.51 -26.67 3.75
CA ALA A 194 -11.44 -25.69 3.61
C ALA A 194 -10.12 -26.15 4.24
N GLU A 195 -10.19 -26.90 5.35
CA GLU A 195 -9.02 -27.50 5.98
C GLU A 195 -8.30 -28.50 5.06
N ALA A 196 -9.03 -29.33 4.32
CA ALA A 196 -8.46 -30.29 3.39
C ALA A 196 -7.69 -29.58 2.27
N LEU A 197 -8.30 -28.53 1.65
CA LEU A 197 -7.63 -27.71 0.66
C LEU A 197 -6.39 -27.03 1.24
N THR A 198 -6.50 -26.44 2.44
CA THR A 198 -5.38 -25.78 3.14
C THR A 198 -4.23 -26.76 3.37
N ARG A 199 -4.50 -27.97 3.83
CA ARG A 199 -3.46 -29.01 4.06
C ARG A 199 -2.72 -29.36 2.78
N VAL A 200 -3.45 -29.68 1.71
CA VAL A 200 -2.85 -30.04 0.42
C VAL A 200 -2.00 -28.90 -0.14
N THR A 201 -2.56 -27.69 -0.17
CA THR A 201 -1.85 -26.53 -0.74
C THR A 201 -0.68 -26.02 0.12
N THR A 202 -0.71 -26.31 1.42
CA THR A 202 0.46 -26.10 2.30
C THR A 202 1.55 -27.12 2.01
N GLN A 203 1.21 -28.41 1.86
CA GLN A 203 2.18 -29.49 1.62
C GLN A 203 2.94 -29.33 0.29
N ASN A 204 2.26 -28.87 -0.75
CA ASN A 204 2.88 -28.65 -2.07
C ASN A 204 3.42 -27.22 -2.28
N GLY A 205 3.35 -26.35 -1.26
CA GLY A 205 3.88 -24.98 -1.34
C GLY A 205 2.99 -24.01 -2.13
N ALA A 206 1.80 -24.40 -2.58
CA ALA A 206 0.91 -23.52 -3.34
C ALA A 206 0.24 -22.43 -2.48
N LEU A 207 0.00 -22.70 -1.18
CA LEU A 207 -0.62 -21.75 -0.26
C LEU A 207 0.41 -20.76 0.29
N THR A 208 0.49 -19.60 -0.33
CA THR A 208 1.39 -18.53 0.13
C THR A 208 0.86 -17.82 1.39
N PRO A 209 1.72 -17.07 2.12
CA PRO A 209 1.26 -16.24 3.23
C PRO A 209 0.16 -15.24 2.85
N THR A 210 0.21 -14.68 1.64
CA THR A 210 -0.83 -13.77 1.11
C THR A 210 -2.17 -14.48 0.95
N MET A 211 -2.18 -15.68 0.40
CA MET A 211 -3.41 -16.50 0.21
C MET A 211 -4.04 -16.93 1.53
N LYS A 212 -3.26 -17.06 2.61
CA LYS A 212 -3.76 -17.40 3.95
C LYS A 212 -4.78 -16.39 4.48
N VAL A 213 -4.75 -15.15 4.04
CA VAL A 213 -5.76 -14.12 4.38
C VAL A 213 -7.16 -14.57 3.94
N ILE A 214 -7.26 -15.22 2.78
CA ILE A 214 -8.53 -15.77 2.27
C ILE A 214 -8.86 -17.10 2.94
N ALA A 215 -7.88 -18.00 3.06
CA ALA A 215 -8.06 -19.28 3.72
C ALA A 215 -8.65 -19.13 5.15
N ALA A 216 -8.20 -18.13 5.90
CA ALA A 216 -8.70 -17.82 7.24
C ALA A 216 -10.17 -17.35 7.27
N ARG A 217 -10.75 -16.97 6.13
CA ARG A 217 -12.17 -16.58 6.01
C ARG A 217 -13.06 -17.75 5.65
N ALA A 218 -12.49 -18.87 5.20
CA ALA A 218 -13.25 -20.05 4.79
C ALA A 218 -13.96 -20.68 6.00
N GLY A 219 -15.28 -20.77 5.94
CA GLY A 219 -16.11 -21.27 7.03
C GLY A 219 -16.37 -20.28 8.17
N ALA A 220 -15.80 -19.07 8.11
CA ALA A 220 -16.07 -18.00 9.07
C ALA A 220 -17.50 -17.42 8.86
N PRO A 221 -18.13 -16.86 9.91
CA PRO A 221 -19.38 -16.12 9.75
C PRO A 221 -19.17 -14.89 8.84
N PRO A 222 -20.27 -14.37 8.26
CA PRO A 222 -20.21 -13.12 7.51
C PRO A 222 -19.53 -12.00 8.32
N ALA A 223 -18.79 -11.14 7.63
CA ALA A 223 -18.16 -9.99 8.27
C ALA A 223 -19.23 -9.06 8.85
N ASP A 224 -18.96 -8.50 10.05
CA ASP A 224 -19.72 -7.39 10.59
C ASP A 224 -19.56 -6.12 9.71
N PRO A 225 -20.43 -5.11 9.85
CA PRO A 225 -20.41 -3.93 8.99
C PRO A 225 -19.08 -3.17 9.02
N GLU A 226 -18.39 -3.07 10.16
CA GLU A 226 -17.12 -2.37 10.28
C GLU A 226 -16.01 -3.12 9.54
N THR A 227 -15.91 -4.42 9.75
CA THR A 227 -14.99 -5.31 9.02
C THR A 227 -15.27 -5.28 7.52
N TYR A 228 -16.55 -5.28 7.10
CA TYR A 228 -16.93 -5.21 5.70
C TYR A 228 -16.49 -3.89 5.08
N ASN A 229 -16.75 -2.75 5.73
CA ASN A 229 -16.33 -1.43 5.26
C ASN A 229 -14.80 -1.33 5.13
N ALA A 230 -14.05 -1.87 6.09
CA ALA A 230 -12.59 -1.93 6.01
C ALA A 230 -12.13 -2.76 4.80
N ARG A 231 -12.77 -3.90 4.52
CA ARG A 231 -12.50 -4.72 3.32
C ARG A 231 -12.82 -3.97 2.04
N GLU A 232 -13.92 -3.22 1.98
CA GLU A 232 -14.30 -2.42 0.81
C GLU A 232 -13.23 -1.38 0.45
N VAL A 233 -12.73 -0.65 1.45
CA VAL A 233 -11.65 0.32 1.25
C VAL A 233 -10.40 -0.36 0.68
N GLN A 234 -10.01 -1.52 1.22
CA GLN A 234 -8.86 -2.28 0.72
C GLN A 234 -9.10 -2.85 -0.68
N ALA A 235 -10.32 -3.32 -0.97
CA ALA A 235 -10.69 -3.81 -2.29
C ALA A 235 -10.57 -2.71 -3.36
N ARG A 236 -11.06 -1.50 -3.09
CA ARG A 236 -10.93 -0.34 -3.99
C ARG A 236 -9.46 0.03 -4.23
N ASN A 237 -8.64 0.01 -3.18
CA ASN A 237 -7.20 0.25 -3.31
C ASN A 237 -6.53 -0.82 -4.19
N GLY A 238 -6.88 -2.09 -4.01
CA GLY A 238 -6.35 -3.18 -4.83
C GLY A 238 -6.74 -3.07 -6.32
N VAL A 239 -8.00 -2.70 -6.61
CA VAL A 239 -8.45 -2.44 -8.00
C VAL A 239 -7.65 -1.30 -8.63
N LYS A 240 -7.43 -0.21 -7.88
CA LYS A 240 -6.59 0.90 -8.32
C LYS A 240 -5.16 0.43 -8.63
N ASP A 241 -4.55 -0.37 -7.76
CA ASP A 241 -3.18 -0.85 -7.94
C ASP A 241 -3.05 -1.81 -9.13
N LEU A 242 -4.08 -2.63 -9.39
CA LEU A 242 -4.14 -3.47 -10.59
C LEU A 242 -4.30 -2.64 -11.88
N ALA A 243 -5.05 -1.53 -11.83
CA ALA A 243 -5.13 -0.60 -12.95
C ALA A 243 -3.77 0.09 -13.22
N LEU A 244 -3.00 0.40 -12.18
CA LEU A 244 -1.62 0.89 -12.34
C LEU A 244 -0.70 -0.17 -12.97
N ALA A 245 -0.91 -1.47 -12.65
CA ALA A 245 -0.14 -2.55 -13.27
C ALA A 245 -0.47 -2.71 -14.76
N GLU A 246 -1.74 -2.57 -15.15
CA GLU A 246 -2.12 -2.53 -16.58
C GLU A 246 -1.51 -1.34 -17.32
N ALA A 247 -1.58 -0.14 -16.71
CA ALA A 247 -1.00 1.06 -17.29
C ALA A 247 0.51 0.94 -17.46
N LEU A 248 1.21 0.41 -16.45
CA LEU A 248 2.66 0.16 -16.53
C LEU A 248 3.00 -0.84 -17.67
N ALA A 249 2.25 -1.94 -17.78
CA ALA A 249 2.44 -2.91 -18.85
C ALA A 249 2.20 -2.29 -20.23
N HIS A 250 1.17 -1.44 -20.37
CA HIS A 250 0.91 -0.72 -21.59
C HIS A 250 2.07 0.23 -21.98
N THR A 251 2.60 0.98 -21.01
CA THR A 251 3.76 1.86 -21.23
C THR A 251 5.01 1.08 -21.68
N LEU A 252 5.15 -0.17 -21.21
CA LEU A 252 6.27 -1.06 -21.54
C LEU A 252 6.00 -1.97 -22.75
N ASP A 253 4.89 -1.75 -23.46
CA ASP A 253 4.45 -2.55 -24.62
C ASP A 253 4.47 -4.07 -24.37
N THR A 254 3.91 -4.48 -23.21
CA THR A 254 3.86 -5.89 -22.82
C THR A 254 2.45 -6.32 -22.41
N PRO A 255 2.05 -7.59 -22.61
CA PRO A 255 0.76 -8.10 -22.15
C PRO A 255 0.59 -8.01 -20.63
N SER A 256 -0.64 -7.72 -20.17
CA SER A 256 -1.02 -7.64 -18.76
C SER A 256 -2.18 -8.57 -18.38
N ALA A 257 -2.25 -9.75 -18.96
CA ALA A 257 -3.38 -10.68 -18.81
C ALA A 257 -3.73 -10.97 -17.34
N ALA A 258 -2.73 -11.19 -16.48
CA ALA A 258 -2.94 -11.43 -15.06
C ALA A 258 -3.51 -10.20 -14.31
N ALA A 259 -3.04 -8.99 -14.65
CA ALA A 259 -3.56 -7.75 -14.08
C ALA A 259 -5.01 -7.52 -14.49
N SER A 260 -5.34 -7.70 -15.77
CA SER A 260 -6.70 -7.52 -16.30
C SER A 260 -7.68 -8.53 -15.70
N PHE A 261 -7.28 -9.80 -15.61
CA PHE A 261 -8.08 -10.84 -14.94
C PHE A 261 -8.34 -10.45 -13.48
N ALA A 262 -7.30 -10.19 -12.72
CA ALA A 262 -7.43 -9.87 -11.31
C ALA A 262 -8.24 -8.57 -11.08
N LYS A 263 -8.02 -7.52 -11.87
CA LYS A 263 -8.76 -6.26 -11.76
C LYS A 263 -10.28 -6.47 -11.88
N GLY A 264 -10.71 -7.33 -12.79
CA GLY A 264 -12.13 -7.67 -12.97
C GLY A 264 -12.75 -8.45 -11.80
N GLN A 265 -11.96 -9.18 -11.01
CA GLN A 265 -12.44 -10.07 -9.97
C GLN A 265 -12.09 -9.64 -8.55
N TYR A 266 -11.04 -8.84 -8.36
CA TYR A 266 -10.43 -8.58 -7.05
C TYR A 266 -11.38 -7.93 -6.04
N TYR A 267 -12.22 -6.99 -6.47
CA TYR A 267 -13.18 -6.35 -5.57
C TYR A 267 -14.10 -7.40 -4.93
N HIS A 268 -14.67 -8.28 -5.75
CA HIS A 268 -15.50 -9.39 -5.28
C HIS A 268 -14.68 -10.33 -4.40
N ALA A 269 -13.52 -10.78 -4.87
CA ALA A 269 -12.65 -11.69 -4.13
C ALA A 269 -12.28 -11.20 -2.74
N TYR A 270 -12.08 -9.90 -2.59
CA TYR A 270 -11.68 -9.32 -1.30
C TYR A 270 -12.84 -9.02 -0.37
N THR A 271 -14.05 -8.72 -0.89
CA THR A 271 -15.23 -8.36 -0.09
C THR A 271 -16.16 -9.54 0.18
N ALA A 272 -16.16 -10.57 -0.67
CA ALA A 272 -17.07 -11.70 -0.57
C ALA A 272 -16.92 -12.47 0.76
N ASN A 273 -18.04 -12.99 1.24
CA ASN A 273 -18.05 -14.03 2.24
C ASN A 273 -17.96 -15.38 1.53
N LEU A 274 -17.01 -16.22 1.93
CA LEU A 274 -16.87 -17.56 1.38
C LEU A 274 -18.06 -18.44 1.82
N PRO A 275 -18.67 -19.21 0.92
CA PRO A 275 -19.75 -20.12 1.31
C PRO A 275 -19.23 -21.19 2.27
N GLN A 276 -20.10 -21.65 3.18
CA GLN A 276 -19.79 -22.83 3.98
C GLN A 276 -19.84 -24.08 3.09
N ALA A 277 -18.99 -25.07 3.40
CA ALA A 277 -19.01 -26.34 2.71
C ALA A 277 -20.42 -26.99 2.84
N ARG A 278 -20.99 -27.35 1.72
CA ARG A 278 -22.25 -28.10 1.74
C ARG A 278 -21.99 -29.48 2.39
N PRO A 279 -22.84 -29.92 3.33
CA PRO A 279 -22.73 -31.30 3.80
C PRO A 279 -22.85 -32.23 2.59
N ALA A 280 -22.01 -33.27 2.56
CA ALA A 280 -22.04 -34.25 1.49
C ALA A 280 -23.47 -34.79 1.37
N SER A 281 -24.22 -34.35 0.37
CA SER A 281 -25.51 -34.95 0.05
C SER A 281 -25.22 -36.34 -0.54
N ASN A 282 -25.81 -37.38 0.04
CA ASN A 282 -25.87 -38.72 -0.54
C ASN A 282 -26.72 -38.68 -1.84
N GLN A 283 -26.30 -37.92 -2.83
CA GLN A 283 -26.90 -37.97 -4.16
C GLN A 283 -25.91 -38.70 -5.06
N ASN A 284 -26.18 -39.99 -5.24
CA ASN A 284 -25.68 -40.74 -6.39
C ASN A 284 -25.99 -39.91 -7.65
N PRO A 285 -25.05 -39.68 -8.55
CA PRO A 285 -25.36 -39.10 -9.85
C PRO A 285 -26.36 -40.00 -10.56
N PRO A 286 -27.35 -39.44 -11.26
CA PRO A 286 -28.21 -40.26 -12.10
C PRO A 286 -27.33 -40.97 -13.13
N ARG A 287 -27.58 -42.30 -13.28
CA ARG A 287 -26.91 -43.18 -14.26
C ARG A 287 -27.24 -42.77 -15.68
#